data_7878702b9ba3493e8d998e0ce78a14f7
#
_entry.id   7878702b9ba3493e8d998e0ce78a14f7
#
_cell.length_a   1.000
_cell.length_b   1.000
_cell.length_c   1.000
_cell.angle_alpha   90.00
_cell.angle_beta   90.00
_cell.angle_gamma   90.00
#
_symmetry.space_group_name_H-M   'P 1'
#
loop_
_entity.id
_entity.type
_entity.pdbx_description
1 polymer ?
#
loop_
_entity_poly.entity_id
_entity_poly.type
_entity_poly.pdbx_seq_one_letter_code
_entity_poly.pdbx_strand_id
1 'polypeptide(L)'
;MNRTIALSLLLGMALSPILVWAQSAPVLKSVSVDLPTGDRMFSGGATADAINNNCVTCHSAGMVLNQPKFPKAVWEAEVHKMINLYKAPIDEADVAPIVAYLVQTKGENRRMQRGRSRCIAAVCRRQP
;
A
#
# COMPACT_ATOMS: atom_id res chain seq x y z
N MET A 1 -47.49 32.90 41.25
CA MET A 1 -47.23 32.34 39.91
C MET A 1 -48.09 31.12 39.79
N ASN A 2 -49.12 31.18 38.95
CA ASN A 2 -50.19 30.17 38.94
C ASN A 2 -49.68 28.85 38.34
N ARG A 3 -49.97 27.75 39.04
CA ARG A 3 -49.59 26.36 38.65
C ARG A 3 -50.11 26.03 37.24
N THR A 4 -51.11 26.67 36.73
CA THR A 4 -51.67 26.53 35.39
C THR A 4 -50.76 27.08 34.29
N ILE A 5 -50.05 28.16 34.55
CA ILE A 5 -49.07 28.74 33.57
C ILE A 5 -47.85 27.84 33.43
N ALA A 6 -47.35 27.23 34.51
CA ALA A 6 -46.26 26.32 34.50
C ALA A 6 -46.56 25.03 33.70
N LEU A 7 -47.78 24.52 33.81
CA LEU A 7 -48.20 23.31 33.09
C LEU A 7 -48.35 23.56 31.59
N SER A 8 -48.77 24.76 31.18
CA SER A 8 -48.90 25.13 29.76
C SER A 8 -47.56 25.29 29.07
N LEU A 9 -46.54 25.76 29.78
CA LEU A 9 -45.18 25.89 29.28
C LEU A 9 -44.50 24.54 29.10
N LEU A 10 -44.75 23.57 29.96
CA LEU A 10 -44.21 22.22 29.85
C LEU A 10 -44.84 21.41 28.71
N LEU A 11 -46.14 21.64 28.43
CA LEU A 11 -46.83 20.92 27.34
C LEU A 11 -46.46 21.48 25.96
N GLY A 12 -46.10 22.78 25.87
CA GLY A 12 -45.63 23.40 24.63
C GLY A 12 -44.27 22.92 24.16
N MET A 13 -43.42 22.47 25.07
CA MET A 13 -42.06 21.96 24.75
C MET A 13 -42.07 20.53 24.20
N ALA A 14 -43.14 19.76 24.45
CA ALA A 14 -43.24 18.37 24.00
C ALA A 14 -43.72 18.21 22.54
N LEU A 15 -44.21 19.28 21.90
CA LEU A 15 -44.71 19.25 20.51
C LEU A 15 -43.81 19.96 19.51
N SER A 16 -42.54 20.13 19.80
CA SER A 16 -41.58 20.65 18.79
C SER A 16 -41.43 19.62 17.69
N PRO A 17 -41.85 19.87 16.44
CA PRO A 17 -41.60 18.97 15.34
C PRO A 17 -40.07 18.95 15.13
N ILE A 18 -39.48 17.80 15.33
CA ILE A 18 -38.11 17.56 14.91
C ILE A 18 -38.13 17.58 13.38
N LEU A 19 -37.77 18.71 12.80
CA LEU A 19 -37.48 18.83 11.36
C LEU A 19 -36.24 18.01 11.07
N VAL A 20 -36.43 16.72 10.82
CA VAL A 20 -35.41 15.87 10.26
C VAL A 20 -35.17 16.36 8.83
N TRP A 21 -34.11 17.10 8.65
CA TRP A 21 -33.61 17.43 7.31
C TRP A 21 -33.20 16.13 6.67
N ALA A 22 -34.06 15.57 5.83
CA ALA A 22 -33.68 14.45 4.96
C ALA A 22 -32.61 14.97 4.01
N GLN A 23 -31.35 14.70 4.32
CA GLN A 23 -30.25 14.96 3.40
C GLN A 23 -30.48 14.05 2.19
N SER A 24 -30.63 14.64 1.01
CA SER A 24 -30.71 13.89 -0.22
C SER A 24 -29.46 13.01 -0.36
N ALA A 25 -29.67 11.71 -0.53
CA ALA A 25 -28.58 10.78 -0.75
C ALA A 25 -27.72 11.24 -1.95
N PRO A 26 -26.40 11.17 -1.88
CA PRO A 26 -25.55 11.53 -3.00
C PRO A 26 -25.89 10.65 -4.21
N VAL A 27 -26.14 11.28 -5.34
CA VAL A 27 -26.37 10.57 -6.60
C VAL A 27 -25.00 10.12 -7.13
N LEU A 28 -24.71 8.84 -6.97
CA LEU A 28 -23.51 8.23 -7.54
C LEU A 28 -23.70 8.04 -9.07
N LYS A 29 -22.86 8.67 -9.86
CA LYS A 29 -22.80 8.47 -11.32
C LYS A 29 -21.71 7.48 -11.63
N SER A 30 -22.05 6.42 -12.36
CA SER A 30 -21.06 5.52 -12.93
C SER A 30 -20.33 6.24 -14.06
N VAL A 31 -19.00 6.23 -14.00
CA VAL A 31 -18.13 6.73 -15.07
C VAL A 31 -17.33 5.56 -15.60
N SER A 32 -17.38 5.33 -16.91
CA SER A 32 -16.50 4.38 -17.57
C SER A 32 -15.14 5.04 -17.77
N VAL A 33 -14.09 4.43 -17.23
CA VAL A 33 -12.72 4.90 -17.36
C VAL A 33 -11.91 3.81 -18.06
N ASP A 34 -11.27 4.15 -19.17
CA ASP A 34 -10.28 3.27 -19.77
C ASP A 34 -9.02 3.28 -18.91
N LEU A 35 -8.77 2.15 -18.24
CA LEU A 35 -7.56 1.98 -17.45
C LEU A 35 -6.39 1.69 -18.38
N PRO A 36 -5.23 2.35 -18.19
CA PRO A 36 -4.04 1.99 -18.94
C PRO A 36 -3.70 0.52 -18.70
N THR A 37 -3.40 -0.18 -19.78
CA THR A 37 -2.85 -1.54 -19.70
C THR A 37 -1.50 -1.46 -19.01
N GLY A 38 -1.43 -1.89 -17.75
CA GLY A 38 -0.17 -1.99 -17.02
C GLY A 38 0.74 -3.05 -17.63
N ASP A 39 2.03 -2.96 -17.34
CA ASP A 39 2.99 -3.99 -17.72
C ASP A 39 2.57 -5.33 -17.11
N ARG A 40 2.19 -6.26 -17.97
CA ARG A 40 1.75 -7.59 -17.52
C ARG A 40 2.92 -8.46 -17.11
N MET A 41 4.10 -8.21 -17.66
CA MET A 41 5.31 -9.00 -17.46
C MET A 41 6.51 -8.11 -17.13
N PHE A 42 7.46 -8.69 -16.44
CA PHE A 42 8.75 -8.06 -16.20
C PHE A 42 9.57 -8.09 -17.49
N SER A 43 10.16 -6.97 -17.85
CA SER A 43 11.01 -6.84 -19.03
C SER A 43 12.41 -7.45 -18.79
N GLY A 44 13.06 -7.93 -19.85
CA GLY A 44 14.43 -8.44 -19.76
C GLY A 44 14.67 -9.80 -20.42
N GLY A 45 13.67 -10.37 -21.11
CA GLY A 45 13.80 -11.67 -21.77
C GLY A 45 14.22 -12.76 -20.78
N ALA A 46 15.17 -13.60 -21.16
CA ALA A 46 15.62 -14.74 -20.36
C ALA A 46 16.07 -14.38 -18.93
N THR A 47 16.54 -13.17 -18.69
CA THR A 47 16.91 -12.72 -17.33
C THR A 47 15.70 -12.47 -16.43
N ALA A 48 14.51 -12.33 -17.01
CA ALA A 48 13.27 -12.12 -16.31
C ALA A 48 12.39 -13.38 -16.24
N ASP A 49 12.83 -14.52 -16.80
CA ASP A 49 12.01 -15.73 -16.86
C ASP A 49 11.64 -16.24 -15.47
N ALA A 50 12.57 -16.32 -14.55
CA ALA A 50 12.30 -16.80 -13.21
C ALA A 50 11.25 -15.94 -12.48
N ILE A 51 11.37 -14.60 -12.56
CA ILE A 51 10.39 -13.71 -11.90
C ILE A 51 9.04 -13.74 -12.63
N ASN A 52 9.02 -13.85 -13.95
CA ASN A 52 7.79 -13.95 -14.73
C ASN A 52 7.07 -15.26 -14.46
N ASN A 53 7.77 -16.37 -14.41
CA ASN A 53 7.16 -17.69 -14.19
C ASN A 53 6.57 -17.84 -12.78
N ASN A 54 7.17 -17.18 -11.79
CA ASN A 54 6.78 -17.35 -10.39
C ASN A 54 5.88 -16.23 -9.85
N CYS A 55 6.12 -14.96 -10.23
CA CYS A 55 5.47 -13.83 -9.57
C CYS A 55 4.18 -13.34 -10.26
N VAL A 56 4.10 -13.39 -11.62
CA VAL A 56 2.95 -12.81 -12.34
C VAL A 56 1.67 -13.63 -12.20
N THR A 57 1.75 -14.82 -11.64
CA THR A 57 0.56 -15.62 -11.31
C THR A 57 -0.32 -14.94 -10.26
N CYS A 58 0.27 -14.22 -9.33
CA CYS A 58 -0.42 -13.55 -8.22
C CYS A 58 -0.25 -12.03 -8.24
N HIS A 59 0.83 -11.51 -8.83
CA HIS A 59 1.17 -10.09 -8.86
C HIS A 59 1.24 -9.57 -10.30
N SER A 60 0.89 -8.31 -10.51
CA SER A 60 1.30 -7.63 -11.74
C SER A 60 2.77 -7.19 -11.61
N ALA A 61 3.49 -7.16 -12.74
CA ALA A 61 4.85 -6.62 -12.74
C ALA A 61 4.88 -5.18 -12.18
N GLY A 62 3.91 -4.35 -12.55
CA GLY A 62 3.78 -2.97 -12.05
C GLY A 62 3.65 -2.91 -10.52
N MET A 63 2.90 -3.83 -9.89
CA MET A 63 2.78 -3.87 -8.43
C MET A 63 4.13 -4.07 -7.73
N VAL A 64 4.96 -4.95 -8.27
CA VAL A 64 6.29 -5.21 -7.73
C VAL A 64 7.25 -4.07 -8.05
N LEU A 65 7.22 -3.56 -9.29
CA LEU A 65 8.11 -2.48 -9.74
C LEU A 65 7.80 -1.13 -9.09
N ASN A 66 6.60 -0.92 -8.55
CA ASN A 66 6.25 0.29 -7.80
C ASN A 66 6.67 0.24 -6.32
N GLN A 67 7.20 -0.88 -5.84
CA GLN A 67 7.76 -0.95 -4.49
C GLN A 67 8.97 -0.01 -4.34
N PRO A 68 9.28 0.47 -3.13
CA PRO A 68 10.50 1.21 -2.87
C PRO A 68 11.76 0.44 -3.28
N LYS A 69 12.87 1.15 -3.39
CA LYS A 69 14.18 0.51 -3.57
C LYS A 69 14.62 -0.12 -2.27
N PHE A 70 14.90 -1.41 -2.30
CA PHE A 70 15.35 -2.16 -1.13
C PHE A 70 16.74 -2.76 -1.34
N PRO A 71 17.51 -2.92 -0.26
CA PRO A 71 18.75 -3.70 -0.29
C PRO A 71 18.45 -5.18 -0.57
N LYS A 72 19.46 -5.90 -1.08
CA LYS A 72 19.35 -7.32 -1.43
C LYS A 72 18.70 -8.17 -0.33
N ALA A 73 19.15 -7.99 0.92
CA ALA A 73 18.65 -8.77 2.05
C ALA A 73 17.15 -8.61 2.29
N VAL A 74 16.59 -7.41 2.00
CA VAL A 74 15.15 -7.16 2.13
C VAL A 74 14.39 -7.85 1.00
N TRP A 75 14.89 -7.78 -0.24
CA TRP A 75 14.27 -8.51 -1.35
C TRP A 75 14.28 -10.02 -1.13
N GLU A 76 15.39 -10.55 -0.63
CA GLU A 76 15.51 -11.97 -0.27
C GLU A 76 14.51 -12.38 0.82
N ALA A 77 14.37 -11.57 1.87
CA ALA A 77 13.37 -11.79 2.91
C ALA A 77 11.93 -11.71 2.38
N GLU A 78 11.61 -10.80 1.44
CA GLU A 78 10.29 -10.71 0.82
C GLU A 78 9.98 -11.95 -0.03
N VAL A 79 10.94 -12.46 -0.83
CA VAL A 79 10.73 -13.70 -1.60
C VAL A 79 10.49 -14.89 -0.67
N HIS A 80 11.29 -15.05 0.38
CA HIS A 80 11.08 -16.10 1.37
C HIS A 80 9.75 -15.94 2.14
N LYS A 81 9.30 -14.71 2.36
CA LYS A 81 7.98 -14.46 2.94
C LYS A 81 6.85 -14.96 2.03
N MET A 82 6.95 -14.77 0.70
CA MET A 82 5.99 -15.33 -0.25
C MET A 82 5.93 -16.86 -0.15
N ILE A 83 7.09 -17.52 -0.07
CA ILE A 83 7.18 -18.97 0.07
C ILE A 83 6.61 -19.44 1.41
N ASN A 84 7.12 -18.89 2.51
CA ASN A 84 6.88 -19.44 3.84
C ASN A 84 5.49 -19.06 4.39
N LEU A 85 5.08 -17.80 4.22
CA LEU A 85 3.83 -17.28 4.78
C LEU A 85 2.66 -17.43 3.81
N TYR A 86 2.86 -17.03 2.55
CA TYR A 86 1.80 -17.05 1.54
C TYR A 86 1.75 -18.32 0.71
N LYS A 87 2.71 -19.26 0.93
CA LYS A 87 2.75 -20.57 0.28
C LYS A 87 2.87 -20.48 -1.24
N ALA A 88 3.55 -19.45 -1.74
CA ALA A 88 3.84 -19.32 -3.16
C ALA A 88 4.67 -20.53 -3.64
N PRO A 89 4.30 -21.17 -4.75
CA PRO A 89 4.98 -22.36 -5.27
C PRO A 89 6.25 -21.95 -6.05
N ILE A 90 7.22 -21.39 -5.35
CA ILE A 90 8.51 -20.97 -5.91
C ILE A 90 9.55 -22.01 -5.53
N ASP A 91 10.22 -22.57 -6.54
CA ASP A 91 11.33 -23.49 -6.31
C ASP A 91 12.53 -22.75 -5.74
N GLU A 92 13.25 -23.40 -4.84
CA GLU A 92 14.45 -22.82 -4.20
C GLU A 92 15.50 -22.40 -5.23
N ALA A 93 15.58 -23.12 -6.36
CA ALA A 93 16.48 -22.78 -7.46
C ALA A 93 16.16 -21.43 -8.12
N ASP A 94 14.90 -20.98 -8.06
CA ASP A 94 14.45 -19.74 -8.67
C ASP A 94 14.60 -18.52 -7.73
N VAL A 95 14.81 -18.73 -6.43
CA VAL A 95 14.94 -17.65 -5.45
C VAL A 95 16.10 -16.72 -5.80
N ALA A 96 17.27 -17.28 -6.06
CA ALA A 96 18.47 -16.48 -6.38
C ALA A 96 18.32 -15.68 -7.68
N PRO A 97 17.84 -16.23 -8.81
CA PRO A 97 17.54 -15.47 -10.02
C PRO A 97 16.50 -14.37 -9.82
N ILE A 98 15.41 -14.63 -9.09
CA ILE A 98 14.37 -13.63 -8.77
C ILE A 98 14.97 -12.47 -7.99
N VAL A 99 15.69 -12.77 -6.90
CA VAL A 99 16.36 -11.74 -6.08
C VAL A 99 17.38 -10.95 -6.89
N ALA A 100 18.14 -11.60 -7.77
CA ALA A 100 19.10 -10.91 -8.63
C ALA A 100 18.39 -9.90 -9.57
N TYR A 101 17.29 -10.30 -10.18
CA TYR A 101 16.47 -9.42 -11.02
C TYR A 101 15.94 -8.22 -10.23
N LEU A 102 15.36 -8.45 -9.05
CA LEU A 102 14.83 -7.39 -8.18
C LEU A 102 15.92 -6.42 -7.74
N VAL A 103 17.10 -6.91 -7.39
CA VAL A 103 18.25 -6.06 -7.03
C VAL A 103 18.74 -5.24 -8.22
N GLN A 104 18.76 -5.82 -9.42
CA GLN A 104 19.16 -5.10 -10.61
C GLN A 104 18.19 -3.96 -10.96
N THR A 105 16.89 -4.20 -10.85
CA THR A 105 15.84 -3.26 -11.27
C THR A 105 15.41 -2.30 -10.16
N LYS A 106 15.34 -2.78 -8.93
CA LYS A 106 14.81 -2.07 -7.74
C LYS A 106 15.75 -2.15 -6.53
N GLY A 107 17.02 -2.48 -6.73
CA GLY A 107 18.00 -2.49 -5.65
C GLY A 107 18.37 -1.09 -5.17
N GLU A 108 18.62 -0.95 -3.88
CA GLU A 108 19.18 0.26 -3.30
C GLU A 108 20.67 0.35 -3.68
N ASN A 109 21.08 1.49 -4.27
CA ASN A 109 22.46 1.68 -4.67
C ASN A 109 23.37 1.82 -3.44
N ARG A 110 24.47 1.05 -3.35
CA ARG A 110 25.44 1.09 -2.23
C ARG A 110 25.97 2.50 -1.93
N ARG A 111 26.00 3.39 -2.92
CA ARG A 111 26.38 4.80 -2.71
C ARG A 111 25.37 5.55 -1.82
N MET A 112 24.07 5.28 -1.99
CA MET A 112 23.02 5.87 -1.15
C MET A 112 23.06 5.35 0.29
N GLN A 113 23.35 4.06 0.48
CA GLN A 113 23.52 3.49 1.83
C GLN A 113 24.68 4.14 2.59
N ARG A 114 25.83 4.32 1.94
CA ARG A 114 26.98 5.01 2.54
C ARG A 114 26.68 6.47 2.89
N GLY A 115 25.89 7.16 2.05
CA GLY A 115 25.43 8.52 2.32
C GLY A 115 24.53 8.60 3.55
N ARG A 116 23.53 7.72 3.64
CA ARG A 116 22.61 7.63 4.79
C ARG A 116 23.34 7.31 6.09
N SER A 117 24.23 6.33 6.08
CA SER A 117 25.02 5.96 7.27
C SER A 117 25.92 7.10 7.75
N ARG A 118 26.48 7.88 6.82
CA ARG A 118 27.29 9.07 7.17
C ARG A 118 26.44 10.20 7.75
N CYS A 119 25.24 10.45 7.20
CA CYS A 119 24.32 11.45 7.73
C CYS A 119 23.84 11.09 9.15
N ILE A 120 23.46 9.83 9.39
CA ILE A 120 23.03 9.34 10.70
C ILE A 120 24.17 9.46 11.71
N ALA A 121 25.39 9.06 11.36
CA ALA A 121 26.55 9.16 12.22
C ALA A 121 26.94 10.63 12.52
N ALA A 122 26.71 11.55 11.57
CA ALA A 122 26.97 12.98 11.78
C ALA A 122 25.92 13.64 12.70
N VAL A 123 24.64 13.20 12.58
CA VAL A 123 23.55 13.69 13.44
C VAL A 123 23.71 13.18 14.87
N CYS A 124 24.02 11.90 15.07
CA CYS A 124 24.28 11.34 16.39
C CYS A 124 25.46 11.96 17.11
N ARG A 125 26.45 12.50 16.36
CA ARG A 125 27.64 13.13 16.95
C ARG A 125 27.41 14.59 17.40
N ARG A 126 26.27 15.19 17.03
CA ARG A 126 25.90 16.57 17.37
C ARG A 126 24.90 16.72 18.50
N GLN A 127 24.53 15.62 19.15
CA GLN A 127 23.73 15.69 20.37
C GLN A 127 24.67 15.80 21.57
N PRO A 128 24.53 16.87 22.39
CA PRO A 128 25.35 17.12 23.59
C PRO A 128 25.05 16.10 24.67
#